data_c80421a3ac4788f162f468f6516ec096
#
_entry.id   c80421a3ac4788f162f468f6516ec096
#
_cell.length_a   1.000
_cell.length_b   1.000
_cell.length_c   1.000
_cell.angle_alpha   90.00
_cell.angle_beta   90.00
_cell.angle_gamma   90.00
#
_symmetry.space_group_name_H-M   'P 1'
#
loop_
_entity.id
_entity.type
_entity.pdbx_description
1 polymer ?
#
loop_
_entity_poly.entity_id
_entity_poly.type
_entity_poly.pdbx_seq_one_letter_code
_entity_poly.pdbx_strand_id
1 'polypeptide(L)'
;MPKANFLLVDLNEPKVKKLAETITSETSRKILNHLAEKDDTEQNISRLLNMPISTVHYHLQRMQEAGLITVQEFHYSPKGREVNHYKLANKYIIIAPQKVAGLKEKLKGILPVGLIIVGISAIIKLIQSASKVEN
;
A
#
# COMPACT_ATOMS: atom_id res chain seq x y z
N MET A 1 3.72 -7.23 -17.71
CA MET A 1 4.68 -6.29 -17.07
C MET A 1 4.18 -5.96 -15.68
N PRO A 2 5.01 -6.13 -14.64
CA PRO A 2 4.62 -5.68 -13.32
C PRO A 2 4.49 -4.16 -13.33
N LYS A 3 3.30 -3.67 -13.06
CA LYS A 3 3.06 -2.25 -12.87
C LYS A 3 3.82 -1.79 -11.63
N ALA A 4 4.39 -0.59 -11.69
CA ALA A 4 5.01 0.02 -10.52
C ALA A 4 3.96 0.21 -9.43
N ASN A 5 3.99 -0.64 -8.41
CA ASN A 5 3.05 -0.60 -7.30
C ASN A 5 3.56 0.36 -6.22
N PHE A 6 3.70 1.63 -6.58
CA PHE A 6 4.06 2.66 -5.60
C PHE A 6 3.19 3.91 -5.78
N LEU A 7 2.93 4.57 -4.67
CA LEU A 7 2.32 5.88 -4.63
C LEU A 7 3.41 6.91 -4.30
N LEU A 8 3.66 7.82 -5.23
CA LEU A 8 4.62 8.91 -5.00
C LEU A 8 3.86 10.16 -4.56
N VAL A 9 4.23 10.71 -3.42
CA VAL A 9 3.58 11.90 -2.85
C VAL A 9 4.64 12.94 -2.55
N ASP A 10 4.41 14.16 -3.01
CA ASP A 10 5.21 15.35 -2.65
C ASP A 10 4.70 15.88 -1.30
N LEU A 11 5.64 16.19 -0.39
CA LEU A 11 5.29 16.75 0.92
C LEU A 11 4.42 18.01 0.86
N ASN A 12 4.49 18.74 -0.23
CA ASN A 12 3.76 19.99 -0.40
C ASN A 12 2.38 19.82 -1.04
N GLU A 13 2.02 18.59 -1.40
CA GLU A 13 0.68 18.31 -1.95
C GLU A 13 -0.38 18.25 -0.84
N PRO A 14 -1.60 18.77 -1.09
CA PRO A 14 -2.71 18.65 -0.13
C PRO A 14 -3.02 17.19 0.27
N LYS A 15 -2.74 16.25 -0.62
CA LYS A 15 -2.92 14.82 -0.42
C LYS A 15 -2.13 14.27 0.77
N VAL A 16 -1.02 14.92 1.14
CA VAL A 16 -0.18 14.52 2.26
C VAL A 16 -0.94 14.55 3.58
N LYS A 17 -1.81 15.54 3.78
CA LYS A 17 -2.62 15.63 5.00
C LYS A 17 -3.53 14.41 5.16
N LYS A 18 -4.24 14.04 4.10
CA LYS A 18 -5.11 12.85 4.11
C LYS A 18 -4.31 11.57 4.34
N LEU A 19 -3.15 11.47 3.70
CA LEU A 19 -2.25 10.34 3.87
C LEU A 19 -1.74 10.25 5.31
N ALA A 20 -1.31 11.36 5.89
CA ALA A 20 -0.82 11.43 7.26
C ALA A 20 -1.91 11.03 8.26
N GLU A 21 -3.12 11.55 8.11
CA GLU A 21 -4.27 11.20 8.95
C GLU A 21 -4.56 9.69 8.89
N THR A 22 -4.45 9.11 7.71
CA THR A 22 -4.66 7.66 7.52
C THR A 22 -3.55 6.85 8.19
N ILE A 23 -2.29 7.21 7.96
CA ILE A 23 -1.14 6.47 8.50
C ILE A 23 -1.07 6.55 10.02
N THR A 24 -1.49 7.67 10.60
CA THR A 24 -1.47 7.86 12.06
C THR A 24 -2.65 7.20 12.76
N SER A 25 -3.68 6.82 12.04
CA SER A 25 -4.84 6.11 12.60
C SER A 25 -4.52 4.63 12.79
N GLU A 26 -4.64 4.16 14.03
CA GLU A 26 -4.48 2.73 14.34
C GLU A 26 -5.50 1.87 13.59
N THR A 27 -6.74 2.32 13.54
CA THR A 27 -7.82 1.61 12.84
C THR A 27 -7.52 1.48 11.36
N SER A 28 -7.07 2.57 10.71
CA SER A 28 -6.68 2.53 9.31
C SER A 28 -5.52 1.57 9.06
N ARG A 29 -4.53 1.56 9.94
CA ARG A 29 -3.39 0.64 9.80
C ARG A 29 -3.82 -0.82 9.92
N LYS A 30 -4.74 -1.14 10.82
CA LYS A 30 -5.29 -2.50 10.93
C LYS A 30 -6.01 -2.94 9.65
N ILE A 31 -6.79 -2.05 9.07
CA ILE A 31 -7.49 -2.33 7.80
C ILE A 31 -6.48 -2.50 6.66
N LEU A 32 -5.48 -1.61 6.56
CA LEU A 32 -4.45 -1.71 5.53
C LEU A 32 -3.64 -3.00 5.66
N ASN A 33 -3.28 -3.39 6.86
CA ASN A 33 -2.57 -4.65 7.10
C ASN A 33 -3.40 -5.86 6.67
N HIS A 34 -4.69 -5.82 6.94
CA HIS A 34 -5.60 -6.87 6.49
C HIS A 34 -5.66 -6.94 4.95
N LEU A 35 -5.80 -5.79 4.30
CA LEU A 35 -5.86 -5.72 2.83
C LEU A 35 -4.51 -6.00 2.16
N ALA A 36 -3.40 -5.87 2.91
CA ALA A 36 -2.09 -6.30 2.40
C ALA A 36 -2.00 -7.81 2.24
N GLU A 37 -2.79 -8.56 3.00
CA GLU A 37 -2.82 -10.02 2.90
C GLU A 37 -3.80 -10.50 1.83
N LYS A 38 -4.98 -9.88 1.75
CA LYS A 38 -6.00 -10.26 0.76
C LYS A 38 -7.02 -9.14 0.56
N ASP A 39 -7.60 -9.10 -0.62
CA ASP A 39 -8.75 -8.24 -0.91
C ASP A 39 -9.94 -8.69 -0.08
N ASP A 40 -10.77 -7.75 0.36
CA ASP A 40 -11.91 -8.09 1.20
C ASP A 40 -13.04 -7.07 1.09
N THR A 41 -14.18 -7.43 1.69
CA THR A 41 -15.39 -6.62 1.75
C THR A 41 -15.50 -5.88 3.07
N GLU A 42 -16.31 -4.82 3.12
CA GLU A 42 -16.57 -4.09 4.37
C GLU A 42 -17.11 -5.00 5.48
N GLN A 43 -18.02 -5.89 5.13
CA GLN A 43 -18.64 -6.80 6.07
C GLN A 43 -17.63 -7.76 6.70
N ASN A 44 -16.77 -8.34 5.87
CA ASN A 44 -15.74 -9.24 6.36
C ASN A 44 -14.70 -8.51 7.21
N ILE A 45 -14.26 -7.33 6.78
CA ILE A 45 -13.33 -6.51 7.55
C ILE A 45 -13.93 -6.17 8.91
N SER A 46 -15.19 -5.72 8.93
CA SER A 46 -15.92 -5.41 10.16
C SER A 46 -15.95 -6.60 11.11
N ARG A 47 -16.28 -7.77 10.58
CA ARG A 47 -16.38 -8.99 11.37
C ARG A 47 -15.02 -9.45 11.90
N LEU A 48 -14.01 -9.52 11.01
CA LEU A 48 -12.68 -10.05 11.34
C LEU A 48 -11.90 -9.14 12.29
N LEU A 49 -12.05 -7.82 12.13
CA LEU A 49 -11.37 -6.85 12.98
C LEU A 49 -12.21 -6.41 14.18
N ASN A 50 -13.42 -6.95 14.30
CA ASN A 50 -14.35 -6.63 15.39
C ASN A 50 -14.60 -5.13 15.51
N MET A 51 -14.96 -4.51 14.40
CA MET A 51 -15.24 -3.07 14.29
C MET A 51 -16.65 -2.85 13.75
N PRO A 52 -17.35 -1.78 14.17
CA PRO A 52 -18.61 -1.42 13.54
C PRO A 52 -18.43 -1.18 12.05
N ILE A 53 -19.38 -1.63 11.23
CA ILE A 53 -19.31 -1.48 9.78
C ILE A 53 -19.25 -0.01 9.34
N SER A 54 -19.92 0.88 10.07
CA SER A 54 -19.86 2.32 9.81
C SER A 54 -18.46 2.89 10.00
N THR A 55 -17.71 2.39 10.98
CA THR A 55 -16.31 2.75 11.22
C THR A 55 -15.42 2.25 10.08
N VAL A 56 -15.59 1.02 9.67
CA VAL A 56 -14.86 0.44 8.54
C VAL A 56 -15.13 1.23 7.26
N HIS A 57 -16.40 1.51 6.98
CA HIS A 57 -16.80 2.28 5.81
C HIS A 57 -16.15 3.67 5.79
N TYR A 58 -16.18 4.38 6.91
CA TYR A 58 -15.55 5.69 7.05
C TYR A 58 -14.05 5.65 6.71
N HIS A 59 -13.33 4.70 7.29
CA HIS A 59 -11.90 4.57 7.06
C HIS A 59 -11.58 4.12 5.62
N LEU A 60 -12.37 3.22 5.05
CA LEU A 60 -12.18 2.79 3.66
C LEU A 60 -12.37 3.96 2.68
N GLN A 61 -13.36 4.81 2.91
CA GLN A 61 -13.55 6.01 2.08
C GLN A 61 -12.35 6.95 2.17
N ARG A 62 -11.85 7.21 3.36
CA ARG A 62 -10.69 8.09 3.54
C ARG A 62 -9.42 7.51 2.91
N MET A 63 -9.23 6.21 3.03
CA MET A 63 -8.09 5.53 2.38
C MET A 63 -8.21 5.55 0.86
N GLN A 64 -9.41 5.43 0.33
CA GLN A 64 -9.65 5.54 -1.11
C GLN A 64 -9.35 6.96 -1.61
N GLU A 65 -9.80 7.99 -0.89
CA GLU A 65 -9.50 9.39 -1.20
C GLU A 65 -8.00 9.68 -1.15
N ALA A 66 -7.28 9.05 -0.23
CA ALA A 66 -5.83 9.17 -0.12
C ALA A 66 -5.08 8.37 -1.19
N GLY A 67 -5.78 7.58 -2.00
CA GLY A 67 -5.16 6.75 -3.04
C GLY A 67 -4.46 5.50 -2.54
N LEU A 68 -4.74 5.07 -1.32
CA LEU A 68 -4.12 3.88 -0.71
C LEU A 68 -4.80 2.58 -1.10
N ILE A 69 -6.10 2.64 -1.36
CA ILE A 69 -6.90 1.49 -1.73
C ILE A 69 -7.76 1.80 -2.96
N THR A 70 -8.16 0.76 -3.65
CA THR A 70 -9.13 0.84 -4.75
C THR A 70 -10.28 -0.09 -4.49
N VAL A 71 -11.44 0.27 -5.07
CA VAL A 71 -12.59 -0.64 -5.14
C VAL A 71 -12.40 -1.49 -6.37
N GLN A 72 -12.36 -2.81 -6.16
CA GLN A 72 -12.39 -3.76 -7.26
C GLN A 72 -13.80 -4.29 -7.47
N GLU A 73 -13.91 -5.21 -8.41
CA GLU A 73 -15.17 -5.81 -8.81
C GLU A 73 -16.13 -6.03 -7.65
N PHE A 74 -17.32 -5.52 -7.81
CA PHE A 74 -18.41 -5.89 -6.93
C PHE A 74 -19.07 -7.17 -7.44
N HIS A 75 -19.48 -8.02 -6.52
CA HIS A 75 -20.34 -9.15 -6.82
C HIS A 75 -21.66 -8.97 -6.09
N TYR A 76 -22.69 -9.63 -6.57
CA TYR A 76 -23.96 -9.59 -5.88
C TYR A 76 -23.97 -10.58 -4.71
N SER A 77 -24.39 -10.09 -3.54
CA SER A 77 -24.64 -10.96 -2.39
C SER A 77 -25.83 -11.90 -2.69
N PRO A 78 -26.02 -12.97 -1.90
CA PRO A 78 -27.20 -13.83 -2.07
C PRO A 78 -28.54 -13.08 -1.98
N LYS A 79 -28.55 -11.88 -1.40
CA LYS A 79 -29.72 -11.01 -1.32
C LYS A 79 -29.82 -10.01 -2.48
N GLY A 80 -28.97 -10.13 -3.53
CA GLY A 80 -29.00 -9.27 -4.69
C GLY A 80 -28.38 -7.88 -4.48
N ARG A 81 -27.64 -7.67 -3.41
CA ARG A 81 -26.96 -6.39 -3.13
C ARG A 81 -25.55 -6.40 -3.72
N GLU A 82 -25.15 -5.26 -4.25
CA GLU A 82 -23.76 -5.06 -4.70
C GLU A 82 -22.82 -5.10 -3.50
N VAL A 83 -21.75 -5.87 -3.63
CA VAL A 83 -20.73 -5.99 -2.59
C VAL A 83 -19.40 -5.54 -3.18
N ASN A 84 -18.85 -4.46 -2.66
CA ASN A 84 -17.57 -3.93 -3.10
C ASN A 84 -16.43 -4.67 -2.44
N HIS A 85 -15.45 -5.05 -3.26
CA HIS A 85 -14.18 -5.58 -2.80
C HIS A 85 -13.14 -4.48 -2.80
N TYR A 86 -12.43 -4.35 -1.70
CA TYR A 86 -11.37 -3.37 -1.54
C TYR A 86 -10.02 -4.05 -1.59
N LYS A 87 -9.06 -3.39 -2.22
CA LYS A 87 -7.68 -3.88 -2.25
C LYS A 87 -6.69 -2.74 -2.14
N LEU A 88 -5.45 -3.05 -1.78
CA LEU A 88 -4.37 -2.08 -1.83
C LEU A 88 -4.15 -1.59 -3.26
N ALA A 89 -4.09 -0.27 -3.42
CA ALA A 89 -3.77 0.33 -4.72
C ALA A 89 -2.29 0.18 -5.05
N ASN A 90 -1.43 0.29 -4.03
CA ASN A 90 0.02 0.25 -4.17
C ASN A 90 0.66 -0.43 -2.97
N LYS A 91 1.77 -1.14 -3.21
CA LYS A 91 2.54 -1.78 -2.14
C LYS A 91 3.43 -0.81 -1.37
N TYR A 92 3.86 0.26 -2.02
CA TYR A 92 4.83 1.19 -1.46
C TYR A 92 4.30 2.61 -1.53
N ILE A 93 4.60 3.38 -0.50
CA ILE A 93 4.32 4.81 -0.46
C ILE A 93 5.67 5.50 -0.35
N ILE A 94 5.94 6.39 -1.31
CA ILE A 94 7.18 7.15 -1.36
C ILE A 94 6.83 8.61 -1.15
N ILE A 95 7.35 9.20 -0.09
CA ILE A 95 7.16 10.61 0.22
C ILE A 95 8.42 11.35 -0.12
N ALA A 96 8.32 12.27 -1.09
CA ALA A 96 9.44 13.09 -1.54
C ALA A 96 9.34 14.48 -0.90
N PRO A 97 10.42 14.97 -0.24
CA PRO A 97 10.40 16.30 0.37
C PRO A 97 10.40 17.44 -0.65
N GLN A 98 10.78 17.17 -1.87
CA GLN A 98 10.73 18.12 -2.96
C GLN A 98 10.23 17.44 -4.23
N LYS A 99 9.53 18.22 -5.05
CA LYS A 99 9.10 17.76 -6.36
C LYS A 99 10.34 17.60 -7.25
N VAL A 100 10.76 16.37 -7.46
CA VAL A 100 11.84 16.04 -8.38
C VAL A 100 11.24 15.79 -9.75
N ALA A 101 11.53 16.64 -10.72
CA ALA A 101 11.08 16.46 -12.09
C ALA A 101 11.60 15.12 -12.63
N GLY A 102 10.68 14.31 -13.17
CA GLY A 102 11.02 13.01 -13.74
C GLY A 102 11.26 11.89 -12.75
N LEU A 103 11.05 12.12 -11.44
CA LEU A 103 11.24 11.07 -10.43
C LEU A 103 10.28 9.89 -10.66
N LYS A 104 9.05 10.16 -11.07
CA LYS A 104 8.06 9.14 -11.35
C LYS A 104 8.50 8.23 -12.53
N GLU A 105 9.05 8.83 -13.59
CA GLU A 105 9.59 8.08 -14.72
C GLU A 105 10.84 7.31 -14.34
N LYS A 106 11.72 7.90 -13.54
CA LYS A 106 12.91 7.23 -13.01
C LYS A 106 12.54 6.03 -12.15
N LEU A 107 11.54 6.17 -11.27
CA LEU A 107 11.06 5.08 -10.44
C LEU A 107 10.36 3.99 -11.24
N LYS A 108 9.61 4.36 -12.29
CA LYS A 108 9.02 3.38 -13.21
C LYS A 108 10.08 2.59 -13.97
N GLY A 109 11.18 3.24 -14.34
CA GLY A 109 12.33 2.58 -14.97
C GLY A 109 13.14 1.72 -14.00
N ILE A 110 12.97 1.89 -12.70
CA ILE A 110 13.71 1.21 -11.64
C ILE A 110 12.99 -0.10 -11.19
N LEU A 111 11.82 -0.43 -11.72
CA LEU A 111 11.15 -1.68 -11.33
C LEU A 111 11.96 -2.94 -11.62
N PRO A 112 12.70 -3.05 -12.75
CA PRO A 112 13.74 -4.07 -12.89
C PRO A 112 14.92 -3.87 -11.92
N VAL A 113 15.19 -2.63 -11.51
CA VAL A 113 16.26 -2.27 -10.57
C VAL A 113 15.86 -2.58 -9.11
N GLY A 114 14.58 -2.64 -8.79
CA GLY A 114 14.11 -3.16 -7.50
C GLY A 114 14.58 -4.58 -7.25
N LEU A 115 14.55 -5.42 -8.28
CA LEU A 115 15.12 -6.77 -8.25
C LEU A 115 16.65 -6.74 -8.15
N ILE A 116 17.31 -5.78 -8.81
CA ILE A 116 18.77 -5.59 -8.74
C ILE A 116 19.18 -5.10 -7.35
N ILE A 117 18.45 -4.20 -6.72
CA ILE A 117 18.73 -3.72 -5.35
C ILE A 117 18.60 -4.87 -4.35
N VAL A 118 17.59 -5.71 -4.47
CA VAL A 118 17.46 -6.93 -3.65
C VAL A 118 18.62 -7.88 -3.94
N GLY A 119 19.03 -8.03 -5.20
CA GLY A 119 20.19 -8.82 -5.59
C GLY A 119 21.50 -8.28 -5.03
N ILE A 120 21.72 -6.97 -5.06
CA ILE A 120 22.89 -6.31 -4.49
C ILE A 120 22.91 -6.49 -2.96
N SER A 121 21.79 -6.34 -2.29
CA SER A 121 21.68 -6.58 -0.84
C SER A 121 22.03 -8.03 -0.47
N ALA A 122 21.59 -8.99 -1.28
CA ALA A 122 21.93 -10.39 -1.09
C ALA A 122 23.44 -10.65 -1.31
N ILE A 123 24.02 -10.01 -2.33
CA ILE A 123 25.47 -10.09 -2.62
C ILE A 123 26.27 -9.47 -1.47
N ILE A 124 25.88 -8.32 -0.96
CA ILE A 124 26.53 -7.65 0.16
C ILE A 124 26.48 -8.55 1.42
N LYS A 125 25.35 -9.18 1.68
CA LYS A 125 25.24 -10.15 2.79
C LYS A 125 26.15 -11.36 2.61
N LEU A 126 26.28 -11.86 1.39
CA LEU A 126 27.20 -12.96 1.08
C LEU A 126 28.67 -12.56 1.30
N ILE A 127 29.06 -11.37 0.87
CA ILE A 127 30.41 -10.84 1.06
C ILE A 127 30.71 -10.66 2.56
N GLN A 128 29.75 -10.12 3.32
CA GLN A 128 29.89 -9.96 4.77
C GLN A 128 29.97 -11.31 5.49
N SER A 129 29.22 -12.28 5.01
CA SER A 129 29.28 -13.66 5.53
C SER A 129 30.64 -14.31 5.23
N ALA A 130 31.17 -14.12 4.02
CA ALA A 130 32.49 -14.63 3.63
C ALA A 130 33.61 -13.98 4.43
N SER A 131 33.55 -12.68 4.70
CA SER A 131 34.54 -11.97 5.52
C SER A 131 34.54 -12.39 6.98
N LYS A 132 33.42 -12.91 7.49
CA LYS A 132 33.34 -13.45 8.86
C LYS A 132 33.95 -14.84 8.97
N VAL A 133 34.13 -15.54 7.89
CA VAL A 133 34.70 -16.89 7.89
C VAL A 133 36.24 -16.86 7.84
N GLU A 134 36.85 -15.75 7.40
CA GLU A 134 38.31 -15.59 7.33
C GLU A 134 38.95 -15.07 8.65
N ASN A 135 38.18 -14.83 9.67
CA ASN A 135 38.65 -14.49 11.02
C ASN A 135 38.33 -15.66 11.94
#